data_d7a29677203363e80c80e30d81966a3e
#
_entry.id   d7a29677203363e80c80e30d81966a3e
#
_cell.length_a   1.000
_cell.length_b   1.000
_cell.length_c   1.000
_cell.angle_alpha   90.00
_cell.angle_beta   90.00
_cell.angle_gamma   90.00
#
_symmetry.space_group_name_H-M   'P 1'
#
loop_
_entity.id
_entity.type
_entity.pdbx_description
1 polymer ?
#
loop_
_entity_poly.entity_id
_entity_poly.type
_entity_poly.pdbx_seq_one_letter_code
_entity_poly.pdbx_strand_id
1 'polypeptide(L)'
;MKIRSIARPGETGAAGNMFIAVDDLENKLGSCRAEPFDRGETMPERPCEIRISAGGDGSAMMGLLGTALARAMALARESGVNARVYAECAPGDELKMELYKAVGLFDDDALVRMSRCVVGGPNVVRMPEGCVLIADDLTDPQERAFFLSRQKQLFGRKDAEQWLEEIGRKPMMKRLLLTSREGLAGELVCWAEKSEGFISLVYTAPAWRRKGVGTYLMEAARQYFYQCRLPESHVDLRLKQTAAMRMAATAGYRQSEVLLRLPGVNLDAPGKPGRY
;
A
#
# COMPACT_ATOMS: atom_id res chain seq x y z
N MET A 1 -21.98 20.18 20.04
CA MET A 1 -20.73 19.56 19.52
C MET A 1 -19.99 20.56 18.64
N LYS A 2 -18.70 20.75 18.85
CA LYS A 2 -17.82 21.60 18.03
C LYS A 2 -16.69 20.74 17.46
N ILE A 3 -16.27 20.98 16.21
CA ILE A 3 -15.11 20.30 15.60
C ILE A 3 -14.01 21.32 15.38
N ARG A 4 -12.78 21.01 15.84
CA ARG A 4 -11.64 21.93 15.81
C ARG A 4 -10.43 21.23 15.19
N SER A 5 -9.61 21.98 14.43
CA SER A 5 -8.27 21.54 14.02
C SER A 5 -7.35 21.44 15.23
N ILE A 6 -6.49 20.42 15.26
CA ILE A 6 -5.45 20.26 16.30
C ILE A 6 -4.21 21.10 15.96
N ALA A 7 -4.09 21.59 14.71
CA ALA A 7 -2.96 22.41 14.30
C ALA A 7 -2.83 23.69 15.12
N ARG A 8 -1.60 23.98 15.56
CA ARG A 8 -1.27 25.29 16.11
C ARG A 8 -1.22 26.33 14.97
N PRO A 9 -1.54 27.62 15.25
CA PRO A 9 -1.36 28.68 14.28
C PRO A 9 0.09 28.69 13.75
N GLY A 10 0.24 28.55 12.42
CA GLY A 10 1.55 28.50 11.76
C GLY A 10 2.12 27.11 11.48
N GLU A 11 1.54 26.02 12.00
CA GLU A 11 1.90 24.65 11.61
C GLU A 11 1.26 24.30 10.27
N THR A 12 2.09 24.16 9.22
CA THR A 12 1.71 23.58 7.94
C THR A 12 2.11 22.10 7.90
N GLY A 13 1.28 21.23 7.32
CA GLY A 13 1.59 19.80 7.17
C GLY A 13 0.64 18.87 7.91
N ALA A 14 1.16 17.80 8.51
CA ALA A 14 0.34 16.72 9.10
C ALA A 14 -0.62 17.17 10.21
N ALA A 15 -0.24 18.18 11.01
CA ALA A 15 -1.07 18.71 12.09
C ALA A 15 -2.35 19.39 11.58
N GLY A 16 -2.29 20.10 10.44
CA GLY A 16 -3.46 20.73 9.79
C GLY A 16 -4.49 19.75 9.23
N ASN A 17 -4.19 18.45 9.25
CA ASN A 17 -5.03 17.39 8.71
C ASN A 17 -5.71 16.54 9.81
N MET A 18 -5.60 16.96 11.08
CA MET A 18 -6.21 16.30 12.25
C MET A 18 -7.23 17.21 12.92
N PHE A 19 -8.37 16.62 13.30
CA PHE A 19 -9.47 17.35 13.95
C PHE A 19 -10.01 16.54 15.12
N ILE A 20 -10.52 17.26 16.13
CA ILE A 20 -11.22 16.67 17.28
C ILE A 20 -12.66 17.21 17.35
N ALA A 21 -13.58 16.37 17.75
CA ALA A 21 -14.91 16.75 18.16
C ALA A 21 -14.95 16.86 19.69
N VAL A 22 -15.55 17.92 20.20
CA VAL A 22 -15.75 18.14 21.62
C VAL A 22 -17.21 18.49 21.92
N ASP A 23 -17.69 18.15 23.11
CA ASP A 23 -18.99 18.57 23.60
C ASP A 23 -18.95 20.04 24.13
N ASP A 24 -20.03 20.50 24.73
CA ASP A 24 -20.14 21.87 25.27
C ASP A 24 -19.34 22.05 26.58
N LEU A 25 -18.90 20.94 27.19
CA LEU A 25 -18.03 20.90 28.36
C LEU A 25 -16.56 20.67 28.00
N GLU A 26 -16.21 20.77 26.70
CA GLU A 26 -14.86 20.53 26.13
C GLU A 26 -14.37 19.07 26.27
N ASN A 27 -15.22 18.09 26.61
CA ASN A 27 -14.84 16.70 26.62
C ASN A 27 -14.67 16.20 25.17
N LYS A 28 -13.61 15.41 24.92
CA LYS A 28 -13.34 14.84 23.60
C LYS A 28 -14.34 13.73 23.26
N LEU A 29 -15.12 13.92 22.21
CA LEU A 29 -16.06 12.95 21.65
C LEU A 29 -15.42 12.04 20.59
N GLY A 30 -14.34 12.50 19.96
CA GLY A 30 -13.66 11.74 18.93
C GLY A 30 -12.64 12.54 18.16
N SER A 31 -12.04 11.92 17.16
CA SER A 31 -11.08 12.57 16.27
C SER A 31 -11.14 12.01 14.84
N CYS A 32 -10.69 12.80 13.86
CA CYS A 32 -10.51 12.36 12.51
C CYS A 32 -9.24 12.97 11.90
N ARG A 33 -8.80 12.36 10.78
CA ARG A 33 -7.66 12.86 10.01
C ARG A 33 -7.78 12.55 8.54
N ALA A 34 -7.03 13.32 7.72
CA ALA A 34 -6.81 13.07 6.31
C ALA A 34 -5.30 13.00 6.05
N GLU A 35 -4.80 11.86 5.56
CA GLU A 35 -3.38 11.61 5.34
C GLU A 35 -3.09 11.46 3.84
N PRO A 36 -2.37 12.39 3.21
CA PRO A 36 -1.97 12.28 1.82
C PRO A 36 -0.73 11.39 1.67
N PHE A 37 -0.73 10.58 0.59
CA PHE A 37 0.36 9.74 0.14
C PHE A 37 0.62 9.97 -1.34
N ASP A 38 1.89 10.08 -1.71
CA ASP A 38 2.28 10.02 -3.11
C ASP A 38 2.45 8.55 -3.53
N ARG A 39 1.71 8.15 -4.57
CA ARG A 39 1.71 6.80 -5.14
C ARG A 39 2.09 6.79 -6.62
N GLY A 40 2.70 7.86 -7.11
CA GLY A 40 2.96 8.06 -8.53
C GLY A 40 3.57 6.86 -9.24
N GLU A 41 4.50 6.15 -8.61
CA GLU A 41 5.13 4.97 -9.19
C GLU A 41 4.24 3.71 -9.18
N THR A 42 3.39 3.55 -8.19
CA THR A 42 2.54 2.36 -8.01
C THR A 42 1.14 2.54 -8.56
N MET A 43 0.64 3.79 -8.60
CA MET A 43 -0.71 4.17 -9.04
C MET A 43 -0.65 5.39 -9.98
N PRO A 44 -0.02 5.28 -11.16
CA PRO A 44 0.25 6.44 -12.03
C PRO A 44 -1.01 7.13 -12.55
N GLU A 45 -2.14 6.45 -12.60
CA GLU A 45 -3.41 7.04 -13.01
C GLU A 45 -3.99 7.96 -11.93
N ARG A 46 -3.67 7.69 -10.65
CA ARG A 46 -4.09 8.46 -9.46
C ARG A 46 -2.94 8.54 -8.45
N PRO A 47 -1.94 9.37 -8.76
CA PRO A 47 -0.71 9.43 -7.97
C PRO A 47 -0.93 9.95 -6.54
N CYS A 48 -1.98 10.74 -6.29
CA CYS A 48 -2.31 11.22 -4.96
C CYS A 48 -3.37 10.31 -4.32
N GLU A 49 -3.01 9.62 -3.24
CA GLU A 49 -3.97 8.93 -2.39
C GLU A 49 -4.12 9.64 -1.05
N ILE A 50 -5.34 9.74 -0.55
CA ILE A 50 -5.63 10.39 0.73
C ILE A 50 -6.45 9.42 1.56
N ARG A 51 -5.85 8.91 2.63
CA ARG A 51 -6.54 8.08 3.59
C ARG A 51 -7.27 8.95 4.59
N ILE A 52 -8.57 8.71 4.77
CA ILE A 52 -9.32 9.31 5.87
C ILE A 52 -9.58 8.27 6.96
N SER A 53 -9.58 8.75 8.20
CA SER A 53 -9.97 7.94 9.36
C SER A 53 -10.76 8.80 10.33
N ALA A 54 -11.73 8.18 11.00
CA ALA A 54 -12.47 8.79 12.09
C ALA A 54 -12.75 7.74 13.17
N GLY A 55 -12.76 8.18 14.41
CA GLY A 55 -13.08 7.35 15.56
C GLY A 55 -13.61 8.20 16.72
N GLY A 56 -14.52 7.65 17.51
CA GLY A 56 -15.16 8.31 18.64
C GLY A 56 -16.61 7.87 18.83
N ASP A 57 -17.36 8.67 19.55
CA ASP A 57 -18.77 8.42 19.85
C ASP A 57 -19.61 8.45 18.57
N GLY A 58 -20.62 7.58 18.49
CA GLY A 58 -21.52 7.48 17.34
C GLY A 58 -22.17 8.82 16.96
N SER A 59 -22.49 9.66 17.94
CA SER A 59 -23.07 10.99 17.72
C SER A 59 -22.13 11.97 16.99
N ALA A 60 -20.80 11.79 17.11
CA ALA A 60 -19.79 12.64 16.48
C ALA A 60 -19.30 12.06 15.13
N MET A 61 -19.53 10.79 14.87
CA MET A 61 -18.90 10.05 13.76
C MET A 61 -19.18 10.66 12.39
N MET A 62 -20.44 10.96 12.08
CA MET A 62 -20.81 11.55 10.78
C MET A 62 -20.18 12.93 10.56
N GLY A 63 -20.15 13.77 11.61
CA GLY A 63 -19.50 15.09 11.54
C GLY A 63 -17.98 14.99 11.36
N LEU A 64 -17.35 14.04 12.03
CA LEU A 64 -15.92 13.77 11.90
C LEU A 64 -15.57 13.22 10.50
N LEU A 65 -16.35 12.26 9.98
CA LEU A 65 -16.17 11.73 8.62
C LEU A 65 -16.34 12.82 7.57
N GLY A 66 -17.41 13.65 7.69
CA GLY A 66 -17.62 14.79 6.79
C GLY A 66 -16.46 15.79 6.82
N THR A 67 -15.91 16.08 8.01
CA THR A 67 -14.74 16.96 8.16
C THR A 67 -13.49 16.37 7.53
N ALA A 68 -13.21 15.08 7.77
CA ALA A 68 -12.07 14.39 7.17
C ALA A 68 -12.18 14.36 5.63
N LEU A 69 -13.38 14.08 5.10
CA LEU A 69 -13.63 14.06 3.66
C LEU A 69 -13.46 15.46 3.04
N ALA A 70 -14.01 16.50 3.67
CA ALA A 70 -13.85 17.88 3.20
C ALA A 70 -12.36 18.29 3.14
N ARG A 71 -11.57 17.95 4.17
CA ARG A 71 -10.13 18.19 4.16
C ARG A 71 -9.40 17.37 3.09
N ALA A 72 -9.77 16.10 2.91
CA ALA A 72 -9.22 15.26 1.87
C ALA A 72 -9.49 15.81 0.46
N MET A 73 -10.69 16.32 0.21
CA MET A 73 -11.03 16.97 -1.05
C MET A 73 -10.22 18.26 -1.28
N ALA A 74 -9.95 19.03 -0.23
CA ALA A 74 -9.06 20.20 -0.31
C ALA A 74 -7.63 19.79 -0.67
N LEU A 75 -7.07 18.78 0.01
CA LEU A 75 -5.74 18.23 -0.29
C LEU A 75 -5.64 17.69 -1.72
N ALA A 76 -6.68 17.02 -2.22
CA ALA A 76 -6.72 16.53 -3.60
C ALA A 76 -6.66 17.70 -4.61
N ARG A 77 -7.39 18.80 -4.37
CA ARG A 77 -7.32 20.01 -5.20
C ARG A 77 -5.96 20.68 -5.12
N GLU A 78 -5.39 20.78 -3.92
CA GLU A 78 -4.06 21.35 -3.66
C GLU A 78 -2.96 20.56 -4.40
N SER A 79 -3.11 19.24 -4.55
CA SER A 79 -2.15 18.39 -5.25
C SER A 79 -2.11 18.64 -6.77
N GLY A 80 -3.18 19.14 -7.37
CA GLY A 80 -3.31 19.41 -8.81
C GLY A 80 -3.30 18.18 -9.73
N VAL A 81 -3.33 16.97 -9.16
CA VAL A 81 -3.31 15.69 -9.90
C VAL A 81 -4.55 14.87 -9.58
N ASN A 82 -4.80 13.83 -10.40
CA ASN A 82 -5.86 12.87 -10.09
C ASN A 82 -5.61 12.23 -8.73
N ALA A 83 -6.64 12.19 -7.90
CA ALA A 83 -6.53 11.67 -6.55
C ALA A 83 -7.57 10.58 -6.25
N ARG A 84 -7.31 9.80 -5.20
CA ARG A 84 -8.28 8.91 -4.59
C ARG A 84 -8.37 9.19 -3.09
N VAL A 85 -9.55 9.45 -2.61
CA VAL A 85 -9.85 9.48 -1.17
C VAL A 85 -10.40 8.11 -0.79
N TYR A 86 -9.88 7.51 0.28
CA TYR A 86 -10.34 6.20 0.75
C TYR A 86 -10.28 6.09 2.28
N ALA A 87 -11.02 5.13 2.80
CA ALA A 87 -10.99 4.74 4.21
C ALA A 87 -10.69 3.23 4.33
N GLU A 88 -10.37 2.78 5.53
CA GLU A 88 -10.11 1.36 5.84
C GLU A 88 -11.26 0.80 6.68
N CYS A 89 -11.75 -0.36 6.29
CA CYS A 89 -12.84 -1.07 6.95
C CYS A 89 -12.53 -2.55 7.05
N ALA A 90 -12.69 -3.13 8.23
CA ALA A 90 -12.57 -4.58 8.39
C ALA A 90 -13.63 -5.31 7.55
N PRO A 91 -13.32 -6.50 6.99
CA PRO A 91 -14.26 -7.30 6.21
C PRO A 91 -15.46 -7.64 7.00
N GLY A 92 -16.27 -7.42 7.53
CA GLY A 92 -17.42 -7.77 8.39
C GLY A 92 -17.96 -6.60 9.19
N ASP A 93 -17.32 -5.43 9.11
CA ASP A 93 -17.79 -4.21 9.78
C ASP A 93 -18.80 -3.47 8.88
N GLU A 94 -19.99 -4.05 8.74
CA GLU A 94 -21.03 -3.49 7.89
C GLU A 94 -21.56 -2.14 8.40
N LEU A 95 -21.57 -1.92 9.73
CA LEU A 95 -22.00 -0.63 10.28
C LEU A 95 -21.06 0.50 9.85
N LYS A 96 -19.77 0.27 9.92
CA LYS A 96 -18.76 1.23 9.47
C LYS A 96 -18.81 1.43 7.96
N MET A 97 -19.06 0.37 7.21
CA MET A 97 -19.24 0.45 5.76
C MET A 97 -20.45 1.31 5.37
N GLU A 98 -21.57 1.17 6.06
CA GLU A 98 -22.76 2.02 5.82
C GLU A 98 -22.49 3.49 6.14
N LEU A 99 -21.73 3.80 7.20
CA LEU A 99 -21.30 5.17 7.49
C LEU A 99 -20.42 5.75 6.35
N TYR A 100 -19.51 4.96 5.80
CA TYR A 100 -18.67 5.37 4.67
C TYR A 100 -19.50 5.60 3.40
N LYS A 101 -20.45 4.74 3.09
CA LYS A 101 -21.39 4.92 1.97
C LYS A 101 -22.24 6.19 2.15
N ALA A 102 -22.70 6.46 3.38
CA ALA A 102 -23.49 7.64 3.68
C ALA A 102 -22.76 8.97 3.44
N VAL A 103 -21.42 8.97 3.52
CA VAL A 103 -20.59 10.13 3.16
C VAL A 103 -20.09 10.09 1.70
N GLY A 104 -20.55 9.16 0.88
CA GLY A 104 -20.24 9.09 -0.55
C GLY A 104 -18.98 8.31 -0.91
N LEU A 105 -18.47 7.44 -0.03
CA LEU A 105 -17.42 6.50 -0.39
C LEU A 105 -18.04 5.19 -0.91
N PHE A 106 -17.51 4.69 -2.02
CA PHE A 106 -17.98 3.47 -2.66
C PHE A 106 -17.07 2.28 -2.30
N ASP A 107 -17.67 1.11 -2.06
CA ASP A 107 -16.95 -0.13 -1.81
C ASP A 107 -16.44 -0.73 -3.13
N ASP A 108 -15.37 -0.17 -3.66
CA ASP A 108 -14.86 -0.45 -4.99
C ASP A 108 -13.40 -0.92 -5.02
N ASP A 109 -12.78 -1.09 -3.85
CA ASP A 109 -11.40 -1.55 -3.70
C ASP A 109 -11.22 -2.34 -2.39
N ALA A 110 -10.22 -3.21 -2.36
CA ALA A 110 -9.87 -3.99 -1.17
C ALA A 110 -8.38 -4.33 -1.16
N LEU A 111 -7.81 -4.48 0.02
CA LEU A 111 -6.55 -5.20 0.23
C LEU A 111 -6.89 -6.68 0.35
N VAL A 112 -6.37 -7.48 -0.56
CA VAL A 112 -6.63 -8.92 -0.62
C VAL A 112 -5.34 -9.70 -0.46
N ARG A 113 -5.41 -10.83 0.21
CA ARG A 113 -4.36 -11.83 0.21
C ARG A 113 -4.51 -12.71 -1.01
N MET A 114 -3.42 -12.86 -1.74
CA MET A 114 -3.31 -13.84 -2.79
C MET A 114 -2.35 -14.94 -2.33
N SER A 115 -2.76 -16.19 -2.47
CA SER A 115 -2.03 -17.36 -1.98
C SER A 115 -1.65 -18.28 -3.12
N ARG A 116 -0.54 -18.99 -2.95
CA ARG A 116 -0.07 -20.03 -3.87
C ARG A 116 0.57 -21.16 -3.08
N CYS A 117 0.19 -22.40 -3.40
CA CYS A 117 0.88 -23.58 -2.92
C CYS A 117 2.32 -23.61 -3.48
N VAL A 118 3.30 -23.85 -2.63
CA VAL A 118 4.73 -23.93 -2.97
C VAL A 118 5.13 -25.34 -3.39
N VAL A 119 4.33 -26.35 -3.02
CA VAL A 119 4.56 -27.77 -3.34
C VAL A 119 4.50 -28.00 -4.84
N GLY A 120 5.32 -28.91 -5.38
CA GLY A 120 5.36 -29.27 -6.81
C GLY A 120 6.59 -28.75 -7.55
N GLY A 121 7.55 -28.15 -6.84
CA GLY A 121 8.81 -27.68 -7.41
C GLY A 121 8.70 -26.37 -8.20
N PRO A 122 9.82 -25.74 -8.53
CA PRO A 122 9.86 -24.48 -9.25
C PRO A 122 9.42 -24.65 -10.73
N ASN A 123 8.64 -23.68 -11.23
CA ASN A 123 8.45 -23.54 -12.65
C ASN A 123 9.75 -22.99 -13.27
N VAL A 124 10.12 -23.48 -14.45
CA VAL A 124 11.24 -22.93 -15.19
C VAL A 124 10.80 -21.61 -15.84
N VAL A 125 11.04 -20.49 -15.15
CA VAL A 125 10.87 -19.16 -15.74
C VAL A 125 12.23 -18.65 -16.19
N ARG A 126 12.33 -18.29 -17.47
CA ARG A 126 13.58 -17.77 -18.04
C ARG A 126 13.90 -16.41 -17.41
N MET A 127 15.13 -16.27 -16.93
CA MET A 127 15.64 -14.97 -16.44
C MET A 127 15.61 -13.96 -17.59
N PRO A 128 15.15 -12.71 -17.35
CA PRO A 128 15.24 -11.64 -18.33
C PRO A 128 16.67 -11.46 -18.84
N GLU A 129 16.81 -11.26 -20.14
CA GLU A 129 18.12 -11.18 -20.79
C GLU A 129 18.97 -10.02 -20.23
N GLY A 130 20.27 -10.27 -20.02
CA GLY A 130 21.18 -9.29 -19.49
C GLY A 130 21.05 -9.01 -17.99
N CYS A 131 20.18 -9.73 -17.27
CA CYS A 131 20.01 -9.60 -15.85
C CYS A 131 20.79 -10.64 -15.05
N VAL A 132 21.12 -10.27 -13.80
CA VAL A 132 21.71 -11.13 -12.78
C VAL A 132 20.83 -11.05 -11.53
N LEU A 133 20.55 -12.20 -10.90
CA LEU A 133 19.85 -12.27 -9.63
C LEU A 133 20.85 -12.26 -8.47
N ILE A 134 20.65 -11.33 -7.54
CA ILE A 134 21.39 -11.23 -6.28
C ILE A 134 20.39 -11.44 -5.14
N ALA A 135 20.78 -12.26 -4.16
CA ALA A 135 19.98 -12.46 -2.96
C ALA A 135 20.80 -11.99 -1.75
N ASP A 136 20.24 -11.07 -0.97
CA ASP A 136 20.84 -10.56 0.25
C ASP A 136 19.82 -10.40 1.39
N ASP A 137 20.27 -10.00 2.55
CA ASP A 137 19.49 -9.79 3.76
C ASP A 137 19.55 -8.34 4.28
N LEU A 138 20.06 -7.42 3.44
CA LEU A 138 20.20 -5.99 3.78
C LEU A 138 21.08 -5.73 5.03
N THR A 139 22.05 -6.58 5.29
CA THR A 139 23.03 -6.39 6.38
C THR A 139 24.11 -5.40 6.01
N ASP A 140 24.45 -5.26 4.72
CA ASP A 140 25.37 -4.23 4.25
C ASP A 140 24.78 -2.83 4.43
N PRO A 141 25.48 -1.91 5.17
CA PRO A 141 24.94 -0.59 5.45
C PRO A 141 24.69 0.28 4.20
N GLN A 142 25.50 0.13 3.16
CA GLN A 142 25.39 0.90 1.93
C GLN A 142 24.18 0.42 1.12
N GLU A 143 24.00 -0.88 0.95
CA GLU A 143 22.85 -1.47 0.29
C GLU A 143 21.55 -1.15 1.05
N ARG A 144 21.60 -1.20 2.39
CA ARG A 144 20.49 -0.78 3.25
C ARG A 144 20.09 0.68 3.01
N ALA A 145 21.06 1.59 2.95
CA ALA A 145 20.81 3.01 2.70
C ALA A 145 20.19 3.25 1.30
N PHE A 146 20.71 2.58 0.26
CA PHE A 146 20.13 2.64 -1.08
C PHE A 146 18.70 2.09 -1.12
N PHE A 147 18.44 0.98 -0.46
CA PHE A 147 17.10 0.42 -0.36
C PHE A 147 16.14 1.39 0.31
N LEU A 148 16.49 1.95 1.48
CA LEU A 148 15.65 2.90 2.21
C LEU A 148 15.37 4.18 1.40
N SER A 149 16.37 4.69 0.67
CA SER A 149 16.21 5.83 -0.22
C SER A 149 15.16 5.54 -1.29
N ARG A 150 15.21 4.36 -1.92
CA ARG A 150 14.20 3.93 -2.90
C ARG A 150 12.82 3.78 -2.28
N GLN A 151 12.70 3.22 -1.07
CA GLN A 151 11.40 3.09 -0.38
C GLN A 151 10.77 4.46 -0.14
N LYS A 152 11.56 5.45 0.26
CA LYS A 152 11.10 6.83 0.44
C LYS A 152 10.69 7.48 -0.89
N GLN A 153 11.51 7.34 -1.91
CA GLN A 153 11.32 7.98 -3.20
C GLN A 153 10.20 7.35 -4.03
N LEU A 154 10.18 6.01 -4.17
CA LEU A 154 9.27 5.32 -5.09
C LEU A 154 7.90 4.99 -4.46
N PHE A 155 7.87 4.80 -3.14
CA PHE A 155 6.65 4.38 -2.44
C PHE A 155 6.13 5.43 -1.45
N GLY A 156 6.79 6.61 -1.35
CA GLY A 156 6.41 7.65 -0.39
C GLY A 156 6.42 7.18 1.06
N ARG A 157 7.18 6.12 1.37
CA ARG A 157 7.18 5.47 2.69
C ARG A 157 7.98 6.30 3.69
N LYS A 158 7.28 7.10 4.50
CA LYS A 158 7.89 7.94 5.53
C LYS A 158 8.50 7.13 6.67
N ASP A 159 7.94 5.97 6.96
CA ASP A 159 8.30 4.99 7.99
C ASP A 159 9.24 3.87 7.47
N ALA A 160 9.96 4.12 6.38
CA ALA A 160 10.76 3.09 5.70
C ALA A 160 11.76 2.40 6.64
N GLU A 161 12.37 3.12 7.57
CA GLU A 161 13.33 2.57 8.53
C GLU A 161 12.66 1.64 9.53
N GLN A 162 11.56 2.08 10.15
CA GLN A 162 10.78 1.26 11.07
C GLN A 162 10.25 0.01 10.37
N TRP A 163 9.68 0.17 9.17
CA TRP A 163 9.21 -0.95 8.37
C TRP A 163 10.33 -1.95 8.06
N LEU A 164 11.53 -1.47 7.68
CA LEU A 164 12.67 -2.36 7.41
C LEU A 164 13.14 -3.07 8.68
N GLU A 165 13.13 -2.41 9.84
CA GLU A 165 13.43 -3.05 11.11
C GLU A 165 12.41 -4.14 11.46
N GLU A 166 11.13 -3.89 11.24
CA GLU A 166 10.06 -4.87 11.48
C GLU A 166 10.20 -6.10 10.59
N ILE A 167 10.41 -5.93 9.29
CA ILE A 167 10.60 -7.07 8.39
C ILE A 167 11.96 -7.75 8.57
N GLY A 168 13.00 -7.00 8.94
CA GLY A 168 14.33 -7.56 9.21
C GLY A 168 14.37 -8.49 10.44
N ARG A 169 13.39 -8.36 11.36
CA ARG A 169 13.21 -9.29 12.48
C ARG A 169 12.44 -10.56 12.11
N LYS A 170 11.82 -10.59 10.90
CA LYS A 170 11.07 -11.76 10.44
C LYS A 170 12.01 -12.89 10.08
N PRO A 171 11.64 -14.15 10.41
CA PRO A 171 12.46 -15.31 10.04
C PRO A 171 12.65 -15.40 8.53
N MET A 172 13.84 -15.82 8.11
CA MET A 172 14.17 -16.07 6.70
C MET A 172 13.92 -14.86 5.78
N MET A 173 14.09 -13.63 6.31
CA MET A 173 13.99 -12.44 5.47
C MET A 173 15.06 -12.46 4.38
N LYS A 174 14.63 -12.19 3.13
CA LYS A 174 15.49 -12.08 1.96
C LYS A 174 15.02 -10.95 1.06
N ARG A 175 15.98 -10.22 0.50
CA ARG A 175 15.78 -9.38 -0.67
C ARG A 175 16.32 -10.14 -1.90
N LEU A 176 15.50 -10.20 -2.94
CA LEU A 176 15.86 -10.69 -4.27
C LEU A 176 15.98 -9.49 -5.18
N LEU A 177 17.18 -9.22 -5.67
CA LEU A 177 17.50 -8.06 -6.49
C LEU A 177 17.87 -8.53 -7.90
N LEU A 178 17.14 -8.06 -8.89
CA LEU A 178 17.45 -8.30 -10.29
C LEU A 178 18.11 -7.05 -10.87
N THR A 179 19.38 -7.17 -11.25
CA THR A 179 20.20 -6.08 -11.80
C THR A 179 20.62 -6.36 -13.21
N SER A 180 20.91 -5.31 -13.96
CA SER A 180 21.51 -5.35 -15.29
C SER A 180 22.69 -4.39 -15.38
N ARG A 181 23.33 -4.29 -16.55
CA ARG A 181 24.36 -3.25 -16.79
C ARG A 181 23.81 -1.83 -16.70
N GLU A 182 22.50 -1.65 -16.90
CA GLU A 182 21.79 -0.37 -16.84
C GLU A 182 21.31 -0.04 -15.41
N GLY A 183 21.56 -0.93 -14.44
CA GLY A 183 21.17 -0.78 -13.05
C GLY A 183 20.03 -1.71 -12.62
N LEU A 184 19.21 -1.25 -11.68
CA LEU A 184 18.13 -2.03 -11.09
C LEU A 184 17.05 -2.36 -12.12
N ALA A 185 16.81 -3.64 -12.36
CA ALA A 185 15.67 -4.13 -13.16
C ALA A 185 14.43 -4.39 -12.30
N GLY A 186 14.62 -4.90 -11.08
CA GLY A 186 13.54 -5.09 -10.12
C GLY A 186 14.04 -5.64 -8.79
N GLU A 187 13.20 -5.55 -7.78
CA GLU A 187 13.47 -6.12 -6.46
C GLU A 187 12.22 -6.70 -5.81
N LEU A 188 12.43 -7.69 -4.95
CA LEU A 188 11.40 -8.34 -4.15
C LEU A 188 11.94 -8.53 -2.73
N VAL A 189 11.08 -8.32 -1.72
CA VAL A 189 11.39 -8.63 -0.32
C VAL A 189 10.40 -9.66 0.17
N CYS A 190 10.91 -10.71 0.79
CA CYS A 190 10.11 -11.80 1.34
C CYS A 190 10.67 -12.29 2.69
N TRP A 191 9.83 -13.00 3.45
CA TRP A 191 10.19 -13.66 4.71
C TRP A 191 9.29 -14.85 4.97
N ALA A 192 9.55 -15.60 6.05
CA ALA A 192 8.67 -16.65 6.53
C ALA A 192 8.04 -16.26 7.87
N GLU A 193 6.82 -16.71 8.10
CA GLU A 193 6.15 -16.61 9.40
C GLU A 193 5.17 -17.79 9.55
N LYS A 194 5.17 -18.45 10.71
CA LYS A 194 4.26 -19.60 11.01
C LYS A 194 4.24 -20.69 9.94
N SER A 195 5.42 -21.01 9.38
CA SER A 195 5.60 -21.97 8.29
C SER A 195 5.02 -21.55 6.94
N GLU A 196 4.74 -20.30 6.72
CA GLU A 196 4.26 -19.71 5.46
C GLU A 196 5.24 -18.67 4.93
N GLY A 197 5.32 -18.50 3.61
CA GLY A 197 6.14 -17.49 2.96
C GLY A 197 5.33 -16.23 2.67
N PHE A 198 5.88 -15.06 2.93
CA PHE A 198 5.25 -13.77 2.67
C PHE A 198 6.10 -12.91 1.74
N ILE A 199 5.47 -12.34 0.73
CA ILE A 199 6.07 -11.36 -0.16
C ILE A 199 5.51 -9.99 0.21
N SER A 200 6.39 -9.07 0.67
CA SER A 200 6.01 -7.74 1.13
C SER A 200 6.16 -6.66 0.06
N LEU A 201 7.10 -6.86 -0.85
CA LEU A 201 7.42 -5.90 -1.88
C LEU A 201 7.74 -6.63 -3.17
N VAL A 202 7.14 -6.18 -4.28
CA VAL A 202 7.59 -6.52 -5.64
C VAL A 202 7.65 -5.22 -6.43
N TYR A 203 8.84 -4.87 -6.89
CA TYR A 203 9.06 -3.70 -7.72
C TYR A 203 9.71 -4.09 -9.05
N THR A 204 9.25 -3.48 -10.13
CA THR A 204 9.87 -3.57 -11.44
C THR A 204 10.12 -2.16 -11.95
N ALA A 205 11.38 -1.85 -12.24
CA ALA A 205 11.79 -0.56 -12.77
C ALA A 205 11.05 -0.25 -14.09
N PRO A 206 10.65 1.01 -14.34
CA PRO A 206 9.83 1.38 -15.51
C PRO A 206 10.35 0.84 -16.84
N ALA A 207 11.66 0.95 -17.08
CA ALA A 207 12.31 0.44 -18.30
C ALA A 207 12.25 -1.09 -18.47
N TRP A 208 11.97 -1.82 -17.39
CA TRP A 208 11.92 -3.28 -17.33
C TRP A 208 10.50 -3.85 -17.19
N ARG A 209 9.49 -2.99 -17.18
CA ARG A 209 8.07 -3.42 -17.17
C ARG A 209 7.73 -4.18 -18.44
N ARG A 210 6.85 -5.17 -18.34
CA ARG A 210 6.42 -6.05 -19.45
C ARG A 210 7.50 -6.98 -20.02
N LYS A 211 8.69 -7.02 -19.42
CA LYS A 211 9.81 -7.90 -19.81
C LYS A 211 9.94 -9.15 -18.91
N GLY A 212 8.91 -9.50 -18.15
CA GLY A 212 8.88 -10.70 -17.32
C GLY A 212 9.59 -10.58 -15.96
N VAL A 213 10.19 -9.43 -15.62
CA VAL A 213 10.97 -9.21 -14.39
C VAL A 213 10.15 -9.53 -13.11
N GLY A 214 8.94 -8.99 -13.00
CA GLY A 214 8.10 -9.23 -11.82
C GLY A 214 7.71 -10.70 -11.66
N THR A 215 7.32 -11.36 -12.74
CA THR A 215 6.99 -12.80 -12.75
C THR A 215 8.20 -13.65 -12.38
N TYR A 216 9.39 -13.31 -12.90
CA TYR A 216 10.64 -13.99 -12.55
C TYR A 216 10.96 -13.84 -11.06
N LEU A 217 10.85 -12.62 -10.49
CA LEU A 217 11.10 -12.39 -9.06
C LEU A 217 10.11 -13.16 -8.17
N MET A 218 8.83 -13.21 -8.54
CA MET A 218 7.83 -13.99 -7.83
C MET A 218 8.15 -15.48 -7.83
N GLU A 219 8.64 -16.01 -8.96
CA GLU A 219 9.04 -17.41 -9.07
C GLU A 219 10.35 -17.70 -8.32
N ALA A 220 11.31 -16.76 -8.32
CA ALA A 220 12.53 -16.85 -7.51
C ALA A 220 12.21 -16.87 -6.01
N ALA A 221 11.27 -16.05 -5.55
CA ALA A 221 10.79 -16.10 -4.17
C ALA A 221 10.13 -17.45 -3.85
N ARG A 222 9.29 -17.99 -4.77
CA ARG A 222 8.69 -19.31 -4.60
C ARG A 222 9.73 -20.43 -4.52
N GLN A 223 10.77 -20.36 -5.35
CA GLN A 223 11.89 -21.31 -5.28
C GLN A 223 12.61 -21.23 -3.93
N TYR A 224 12.84 -20.03 -3.42
CA TYR A 224 13.40 -19.83 -2.08
C TYR A 224 12.52 -20.45 -1.00
N PHE A 225 11.20 -20.20 -1.02
CA PHE A 225 10.25 -20.81 -0.08
C PHE A 225 10.22 -22.34 -0.20
N TYR A 226 10.29 -22.87 -1.40
CA TYR A 226 10.39 -24.34 -1.62
C TYR A 226 11.66 -24.93 -0.97
N GLN A 227 12.82 -24.28 -1.12
CA GLN A 227 14.06 -24.68 -0.45
C GLN A 227 13.94 -24.63 1.07
N CYS A 228 13.19 -23.67 1.60
CA CYS A 228 12.87 -23.55 3.02
C CYS A 228 11.77 -24.52 3.48
N ARG A 229 11.23 -25.37 2.60
CA ARG A 229 10.16 -26.35 2.87
C ARG A 229 8.85 -25.71 3.35
N LEU A 230 8.55 -24.51 2.90
CA LEU A 230 7.29 -23.85 3.22
C LEU A 230 6.19 -24.37 2.28
N PRO A 231 4.99 -24.75 2.78
CA PRO A 231 3.92 -25.31 1.96
C PRO A 231 3.20 -24.25 1.12
N GLU A 232 3.12 -23.03 1.60
CA GLU A 232 2.32 -21.95 1.00
C GLU A 232 3.06 -20.61 1.02
N SER A 233 2.72 -19.75 0.08
CA SER A 233 3.23 -18.37 0.01
C SER A 233 2.12 -17.38 -0.31
N HIS A 234 2.27 -16.16 0.22
CA HIS A 234 1.27 -15.10 0.18
C HIS A 234 1.86 -13.79 -0.32
N VAL A 235 1.01 -12.99 -0.98
CA VAL A 235 1.26 -11.59 -1.29
C VAL A 235 -0.03 -10.81 -1.09
N ASP A 236 0.06 -9.69 -0.35
CA ASP A 236 -1.09 -8.83 -0.08
C ASP A 236 -1.08 -7.69 -1.09
N LEU A 237 -2.15 -7.57 -1.88
CA LEU A 237 -2.26 -6.61 -2.99
C LEU A 237 -3.62 -5.89 -2.94
N ARG A 238 -3.66 -4.67 -3.45
CA ARG A 238 -4.92 -3.97 -3.65
C ARG A 238 -5.53 -4.35 -5.00
N LEU A 239 -6.85 -4.53 -5.03
CA LEU A 239 -7.59 -4.88 -6.26
C LEU A 239 -7.34 -3.87 -7.37
N LYS A 240 -7.26 -2.58 -7.04
CA LYS A 240 -6.99 -1.51 -8.02
C LYS A 240 -5.54 -1.48 -8.54
N GLN A 241 -4.62 -2.19 -7.92
CA GLN A 241 -3.27 -2.39 -8.47
C GLN A 241 -3.29 -3.46 -9.57
N THR A 242 -4.00 -3.21 -10.65
CA THR A 242 -4.30 -4.19 -11.71
C THR A 242 -3.06 -4.84 -12.31
N ALA A 243 -1.95 -4.11 -12.44
CA ALA A 243 -0.69 -4.66 -12.94
C ALA A 243 -0.08 -5.68 -11.97
N ALA A 244 -0.09 -5.37 -10.66
CA ALA A 244 0.40 -6.27 -9.61
C ALA A 244 -0.51 -7.51 -9.47
N MET A 245 -1.83 -7.32 -9.52
CA MET A 245 -2.80 -8.41 -9.51
C MET A 245 -2.61 -9.38 -10.69
N ARG A 246 -2.43 -8.85 -11.90
CA ARG A 246 -2.14 -9.66 -13.09
C ARG A 246 -0.81 -10.39 -12.97
N MET A 247 0.23 -9.73 -12.47
CA MET A 247 1.54 -10.34 -12.25
C MET A 247 1.44 -11.52 -11.27
N ALA A 248 0.79 -11.32 -10.11
CA ALA A 248 0.57 -12.37 -9.12
C ALA A 248 -0.26 -13.53 -9.70
N ALA A 249 -1.34 -13.23 -10.43
CA ALA A 249 -2.16 -14.25 -11.10
C ALA A 249 -1.36 -15.04 -12.15
N THR A 250 -0.50 -14.39 -12.93
CA THR A 250 0.41 -15.04 -13.90
C THR A 250 1.43 -15.92 -13.19
N ALA A 251 1.90 -15.49 -12.01
CA ALA A 251 2.76 -16.31 -11.15
C ALA A 251 2.00 -17.42 -10.39
N GLY A 252 0.70 -17.62 -10.66
CA GLY A 252 -0.09 -18.72 -10.12
C GLY A 252 -0.75 -18.46 -8.77
N TYR A 253 -0.66 -17.22 -8.24
CA TYR A 253 -1.37 -16.84 -7.03
C TYR A 253 -2.87 -16.67 -7.31
N ARG A 254 -3.69 -16.98 -6.31
CA ARG A 254 -5.15 -16.83 -6.35
C ARG A 254 -5.61 -16.08 -5.11
N GLN A 255 -6.63 -15.27 -5.24
CA GLN A 255 -7.21 -14.58 -4.09
C GLN A 255 -7.76 -15.61 -3.09
N SER A 256 -7.35 -15.51 -1.85
CA SER A 256 -7.74 -16.40 -0.74
C SER A 256 -8.55 -15.67 0.32
N GLU A 257 -8.24 -14.40 0.58
CA GLU A 257 -8.84 -13.65 1.67
C GLU A 257 -8.97 -12.16 1.32
N VAL A 258 -10.00 -11.49 1.86
CA VAL A 258 -10.10 -10.03 1.91
C VAL A 258 -9.60 -9.57 3.28
N LEU A 259 -8.50 -8.84 3.32
CA LEU A 259 -7.88 -8.35 4.55
C LEU A 259 -8.51 -7.05 5.04
N LEU A 260 -8.78 -6.13 4.10
CA LEU A 260 -9.44 -4.84 4.36
C LEU A 260 -10.31 -4.49 3.15
N ARG A 261 -11.48 -3.92 3.40
CA ARG A 261 -12.24 -3.18 2.39
C ARG A 261 -11.73 -1.74 2.38
N LEU A 262 -11.62 -1.15 1.20
CA LEU A 262 -11.08 0.18 0.99
C LEU A 262 -12.09 1.08 0.25
N PRO A 263 -13.24 1.37 0.88
CA PRO A 263 -14.24 2.23 0.28
C PRO A 263 -13.64 3.59 -0.04
N GLY A 264 -13.94 4.13 -1.21
CA GLY A 264 -13.33 5.37 -1.64
C GLY A 264 -14.07 6.08 -2.77
N VAL A 265 -13.55 7.23 -3.12
CA VAL A 265 -14.02 8.05 -4.25
C VAL A 265 -12.81 8.56 -5.04
N ASN A 266 -12.96 8.53 -6.36
CA ASN A 266 -11.97 9.07 -7.27
C ASN A 266 -12.26 10.55 -7.55
N LEU A 267 -11.22 11.37 -7.55
CA LEU A 267 -11.28 12.79 -7.83
C LEU A 267 -10.35 13.10 -9.00
N ASP A 268 -10.87 13.73 -10.05
CA ASP A 268 -10.08 14.13 -11.19
C ASP A 268 -9.41 15.48 -10.93
N ALA A 269 -8.24 15.68 -11.54
CA ALA A 269 -7.51 16.94 -11.44
C ALA A 269 -8.35 18.11 -11.98
N PRO A 270 -8.26 19.30 -11.37
CA PRO A 270 -8.96 20.47 -11.88
C PRO A 270 -8.63 20.73 -13.36
N GLY A 271 -9.66 20.92 -14.20
CA GLY A 271 -9.51 21.25 -15.62
C GLY A 271 -9.34 20.07 -16.58
N LYS A 272 -9.38 18.83 -16.14
CA LYS A 272 -9.52 17.67 -17.03
C LYS A 272 -11.00 17.26 -17.10
N PRO A 273 -11.65 17.28 -18.29
CA PRO A 273 -13.01 16.76 -18.40
C PRO A 273 -13.02 15.30 -18.03
N GLY A 274 -13.91 14.92 -17.10
CA GLY A 274 -14.10 13.52 -16.70
C GLY A 274 -14.40 12.67 -17.93
N ARG A 275 -13.68 11.55 -18.08
CA ARG A 275 -14.12 10.48 -18.98
C ARG A 275 -15.18 9.70 -18.24
N TYR A 276 -16.43 9.94 -18.58
CA TYR A 276 -17.58 9.14 -18.16
C TYR A 276 -17.55 7.75 -18.81
#